data_6999757395ac30e9db3eb722211d21d3
#
_entry.id   6999757395ac30e9db3eb722211d21d3
#
_cell.length_a   1.000
_cell.length_b   1.000
_cell.length_c   1.000
_cell.angle_alpha   90.00
_cell.angle_beta   90.00
_cell.angle_gamma   90.00
#
_symmetry.space_group_name_H-M   'P 1'
#
loop_
_entity.id
_entity.type
_entity.pdbx_description
1 polymer ?
#
loop_
_entity_poly.entity_id
_entity_poly.type
_entity_poly.pdbx_seq_one_letter_code
_entity_poly.pdbx_strand_id
1 'polypeptide(L)'
;MKGYHVRQYIRPFHTLDEFEVYCQLISVLYWKKHYGDIGLIADPMTIAILAPYGFLDEYSEVNTTLFEDHMPKLLDKNKFWSFGKIVTAAYAPEYEFCIIDTDAYLREKIVFDKSYDFIAAHPEFTTNKKVYPALRNFIKHYTDKEDKMLAVNTSFLYCNNPLLMQVWHMLAAQVARNITLQYMYKNDTSMYAKFAVTVEQRFLPLVASRLGYKYNTIISNTYKPTTANKNEKEWIPDPRRGGNIADVSQAYFHIWGLKHAMRKNLDLRHQIYNTMTYDFQTDFPTEFIKYYKAFDNLHNQFSTAWLIY
;
A
#
# COMPACT_ATOMS: atom_id res chain seq x y z
N MET A 1 -3.87 16.04 -11.12
CA MET A 1 -3.22 14.71 -11.05
C MET A 1 -4.21 13.76 -10.42
N LYS A 2 -4.47 12.64 -11.04
CA LYS A 2 -5.43 11.64 -10.56
C LYS A 2 -4.77 10.67 -9.58
N GLY A 3 -5.50 10.30 -8.53
CA GLY A 3 -5.12 9.23 -7.62
C GLY A 3 -5.86 7.94 -7.90
N TYR A 4 -5.30 6.81 -7.47
CA TYR A 4 -5.96 5.52 -7.51
C TYR A 4 -5.78 4.78 -6.19
N HIS A 5 -6.87 4.32 -5.61
CA HIS A 5 -6.85 3.20 -4.68
C HIS A 5 -6.95 1.91 -5.46
N VAL A 6 -6.15 0.93 -5.07
CA VAL A 6 -6.13 -0.39 -5.70
C VAL A 6 -6.43 -1.43 -4.66
N ARG A 7 -7.48 -2.21 -4.85
CA ARG A 7 -7.86 -3.24 -3.90
C ARG A 7 -8.33 -4.51 -4.57
N GLN A 8 -7.73 -5.62 -4.19
CA GLN A 8 -8.07 -6.94 -4.68
C GLN A 8 -8.51 -7.82 -3.50
N TYR A 9 -9.69 -8.47 -3.63
CA TYR A 9 -10.17 -9.42 -2.64
C TYR A 9 -9.34 -10.70 -2.67
N ILE A 10 -8.91 -11.16 -1.51
CA ILE A 10 -8.03 -12.31 -1.35
C ILE A 10 -8.66 -13.27 -0.35
N ARG A 11 -9.00 -14.48 -0.79
CA ARG A 11 -9.47 -15.57 0.10
C ARG A 11 -8.28 -16.34 0.66
N PRO A 12 -8.35 -16.84 1.88
CA PRO A 12 -9.26 -16.65 3.03
C PRO A 12 -8.70 -15.63 4.05
N PHE A 13 -7.64 -14.88 3.71
CA PHE A 13 -6.81 -14.15 4.66
C PHE A 13 -7.29 -12.74 4.98
N HIS A 14 -8.25 -12.20 4.25
CA HIS A 14 -8.73 -10.84 4.46
C HIS A 14 -10.25 -10.77 4.48
N THR A 15 -10.83 -10.94 5.64
CA THR A 15 -11.97 -10.10 5.98
C THR A 15 -11.41 -8.68 6.00
N LEU A 16 -12.00 -7.78 5.17
CA LEU A 16 -11.73 -6.35 5.30
C LEU A 16 -11.99 -5.97 6.75
N ASP A 17 -10.92 -5.69 7.52
CA ASP A 17 -11.09 -5.14 8.85
C ASP A 17 -11.75 -3.77 8.67
N GLU A 18 -12.86 -3.55 9.34
CA GLU A 18 -13.59 -2.27 9.32
C GLU A 18 -12.66 -1.08 9.56
N PHE A 19 -11.62 -1.30 10.32
CA PHE A 19 -10.55 -0.36 10.56
C PHE A 19 -9.78 0.04 9.27
N GLU A 20 -9.52 -0.92 8.38
CA GLU A 20 -8.88 -0.63 7.09
C GLU A 20 -9.84 0.12 6.14
N VAL A 21 -11.14 -0.20 6.21
CA VAL A 21 -12.17 0.52 5.45
C VAL A 21 -12.30 1.96 5.93
N TYR A 22 -12.21 2.19 7.23
CA TYR A 22 -12.21 3.52 7.82
C TYR A 22 -11.00 4.34 7.37
N CYS A 23 -9.80 3.75 7.38
CA CYS A 23 -8.60 4.39 6.85
C CYS A 23 -8.72 4.71 5.36
N GLN A 24 -9.33 3.82 4.57
CA GLN A 24 -9.57 4.02 3.15
C GLN A 24 -10.47 5.23 2.88
N LEU A 25 -11.55 5.40 3.65
CA LEU A 25 -12.41 6.60 3.55
C LEU A 25 -11.60 7.88 3.82
N ILE A 26 -10.84 7.92 4.91
CA ILE A 26 -10.01 9.08 5.25
C ILE A 26 -9.00 9.38 4.13
N SER A 27 -8.39 8.34 3.56
CA SER A 27 -7.45 8.46 2.44
C SER A 27 -8.09 9.11 1.21
N VAL A 28 -9.30 8.69 0.84
CA VAL A 28 -10.06 9.30 -0.27
C VAL A 28 -10.28 10.79 -0.02
N LEU A 29 -10.71 11.15 1.17
CA LEU A 29 -11.04 12.55 1.50
C LEU A 29 -9.80 13.44 1.48
N TYR A 30 -8.66 12.98 2.05
CA TYR A 30 -7.41 13.73 1.97
C TYR A 30 -6.91 13.88 0.54
N TRP A 31 -7.01 12.82 -0.27
CA TRP A 31 -6.63 12.94 -1.67
C TRP A 31 -7.48 13.98 -2.40
N LYS A 32 -8.81 13.94 -2.24
CA LYS A 32 -9.73 14.92 -2.83
C LYS A 32 -9.40 16.35 -2.38
N LYS A 33 -9.12 16.55 -1.09
CA LYS A 33 -8.73 17.86 -0.52
C LYS A 33 -7.47 18.43 -1.19
N HIS A 34 -6.49 17.59 -1.52
CA HIS A 34 -5.19 18.05 -2.00
C HIS A 34 -5.04 18.05 -3.52
N TYR A 35 -5.65 17.08 -4.21
CA TYR A 35 -5.38 16.81 -5.62
C TYR A 35 -6.63 16.69 -6.49
N GLY A 36 -7.80 16.53 -5.91
CA GLY A 36 -9.06 16.37 -6.62
C GLY A 36 -9.39 14.88 -6.86
N ASP A 37 -9.45 14.47 -8.13
CA ASP A 37 -9.98 13.17 -8.51
C ASP A 37 -9.18 11.98 -8.00
N ILE A 38 -9.91 10.98 -7.48
CA ILE A 38 -9.39 9.68 -7.11
C ILE A 38 -10.31 8.58 -7.64
N GLY A 39 -9.73 7.56 -8.30
CA GLY A 39 -10.43 6.37 -8.74
C GLY A 39 -10.25 5.19 -7.79
N LEU A 40 -11.17 4.25 -7.85
CA LEU A 40 -11.04 2.94 -7.22
C LEU A 40 -10.91 1.86 -8.29
N ILE A 41 -9.81 1.11 -8.27
CA ILE A 41 -9.64 -0.09 -9.09
C ILE A 41 -9.73 -1.29 -8.17
N ALA A 42 -10.78 -2.08 -8.33
CA ALA A 42 -11.08 -3.18 -7.43
C ALA A 42 -11.85 -4.30 -8.14
N ASP A 43 -11.80 -5.51 -7.59
CA ASP A 43 -12.66 -6.59 -8.05
C ASP A 43 -14.12 -6.43 -7.54
N PRO A 44 -15.11 -7.08 -8.19
CA PRO A 44 -16.52 -6.95 -7.81
C PRO A 44 -16.82 -7.35 -6.35
N MET A 45 -16.07 -8.33 -5.79
CA MET A 45 -16.25 -8.75 -4.40
C MET A 45 -15.83 -7.65 -3.44
N THR A 46 -14.72 -6.97 -3.71
CA THR A 46 -14.28 -5.79 -2.95
C THR A 46 -15.36 -4.71 -2.94
N ILE A 47 -15.96 -4.42 -4.10
CA ILE A 47 -17.04 -3.43 -4.19
C ILE A 47 -18.24 -3.83 -3.36
N ALA A 48 -18.66 -5.11 -3.43
CA ALA A 48 -19.78 -5.62 -2.62
C ALA A 48 -19.54 -5.48 -1.11
N ILE A 49 -18.28 -5.62 -0.67
CA ILE A 49 -17.90 -5.44 0.75
C ILE A 49 -17.87 -3.96 1.15
N LEU A 50 -17.46 -3.07 0.26
CA LEU A 50 -17.36 -1.63 0.54
C LEU A 50 -18.72 -0.91 0.45
N ALA A 51 -19.64 -1.41 -0.37
CA ALA A 51 -20.93 -0.76 -0.62
C ALA A 51 -21.75 -0.42 0.65
N PRO A 52 -21.81 -1.28 1.69
CA PRO A 52 -22.55 -0.96 2.92
C PRO A 52 -22.05 0.26 3.68
N TYR A 53 -20.79 0.68 3.47
CA TYR A 53 -20.21 1.85 4.14
C TYR A 53 -20.59 3.16 3.46
N GLY A 54 -21.18 3.13 2.25
CA GLY A 54 -21.80 4.29 1.59
C GLY A 54 -20.85 5.33 1.04
N PHE A 55 -19.51 5.09 1.00
CA PHE A 55 -18.53 6.08 0.54
C PHE A 55 -17.99 5.81 -0.87
N LEU A 56 -18.53 4.85 -1.60
CA LEU A 56 -18.09 4.60 -2.99
C LEU A 56 -18.30 5.80 -3.90
N ASP A 57 -19.30 6.66 -3.59
CA ASP A 57 -19.57 7.91 -4.31
C ASP A 57 -18.49 8.98 -4.09
N GLU A 58 -17.60 8.80 -3.12
CA GLU A 58 -16.46 9.69 -2.95
C GLU A 58 -15.38 9.48 -4.02
N TYR A 59 -15.38 8.34 -4.70
CA TYR A 59 -14.52 8.11 -5.85
C TYR A 59 -15.10 8.74 -7.12
N SER A 60 -14.23 9.36 -7.92
CA SER A 60 -14.61 9.92 -9.23
C SER A 60 -14.94 8.83 -10.26
N GLU A 61 -14.40 7.63 -10.05
CA GLU A 61 -14.71 6.43 -10.85
C GLU A 61 -14.45 5.15 -10.04
N VAL A 62 -15.17 4.09 -10.40
CA VAL A 62 -14.93 2.73 -9.89
C VAL A 62 -14.74 1.80 -11.09
N ASN A 63 -13.52 1.24 -11.25
CA ASN A 63 -13.19 0.33 -12.33
C ASN A 63 -13.05 -1.09 -11.78
N THR A 64 -13.91 -2.00 -12.27
CA THR A 64 -13.93 -3.40 -11.85
C THR A 64 -13.36 -4.36 -12.91
N THR A 65 -13.05 -3.87 -14.12
CA THR A 65 -12.66 -4.71 -15.26
C THR A 65 -11.15 -4.75 -15.50
N LEU A 66 -10.39 -3.75 -15.00
CA LEU A 66 -8.97 -3.66 -15.27
C LEU A 66 -8.19 -4.93 -14.88
N PHE A 67 -8.59 -5.57 -13.80
CA PHE A 67 -7.95 -6.83 -13.37
C PHE A 67 -8.32 -8.01 -14.27
N GLU A 68 -9.54 -8.07 -14.80
CA GLU A 68 -9.98 -9.13 -15.70
C GLU A 68 -9.23 -9.05 -17.02
N ASP A 69 -9.00 -7.85 -17.52
CA ASP A 69 -8.35 -7.60 -18.81
C ASP A 69 -6.84 -7.83 -18.77
N HIS A 70 -6.17 -7.50 -17.68
CA HIS A 70 -4.71 -7.38 -17.64
C HIS A 70 -4.02 -8.25 -16.58
N MET A 71 -4.75 -8.94 -15.70
CA MET A 71 -4.13 -9.87 -14.77
C MET A 71 -3.60 -11.11 -15.50
N PRO A 72 -2.35 -11.53 -15.28
CA PRO A 72 -1.82 -12.72 -15.95
C PRO A 72 -2.65 -13.96 -15.64
N LYS A 73 -3.10 -14.67 -16.68
CA LYS A 73 -4.06 -15.80 -16.56
C LYS A 73 -3.62 -16.93 -15.62
N LEU A 74 -2.31 -17.17 -15.50
CA LEU A 74 -1.77 -18.23 -14.64
C LEU A 74 -1.37 -17.71 -13.25
N LEU A 75 -1.64 -16.45 -12.95
CA LEU A 75 -1.29 -15.86 -11.66
C LEU A 75 -2.29 -16.31 -10.59
N ASP A 76 -1.79 -16.90 -9.52
CA ASP A 76 -2.60 -17.09 -8.32
C ASP A 76 -2.74 -15.75 -7.57
N LYS A 77 -3.82 -15.03 -7.89
CA LYS A 77 -4.09 -13.71 -7.31
C LYS A 77 -4.21 -13.71 -5.78
N ASN A 78 -4.58 -14.85 -5.18
CA ASN A 78 -4.63 -14.95 -3.73
C ASN A 78 -3.22 -14.98 -3.09
N LYS A 79 -2.21 -15.35 -3.86
CA LYS A 79 -0.82 -15.41 -3.41
C LYS A 79 -0.03 -14.16 -3.78
N PHE A 80 -0.44 -13.46 -4.84
CA PHE A 80 0.18 -12.23 -5.32
C PHE A 80 -0.78 -11.04 -5.18
N TRP A 81 -1.21 -10.77 -3.94
CA TRP A 81 -2.23 -9.75 -3.63
C TRP A 81 -1.85 -8.32 -4.06
N SER A 82 -0.55 -8.03 -4.15
CA SER A 82 -0.07 -6.72 -4.60
C SER A 82 -0.04 -6.56 -6.13
N PHE A 83 -0.34 -7.63 -6.88
CA PHE A 83 -0.21 -7.59 -8.33
C PHE A 83 -1.23 -6.66 -8.99
N GLY A 84 -2.39 -6.46 -8.36
CA GLY A 84 -3.36 -5.45 -8.80
C GLY A 84 -2.76 -4.04 -8.90
N LYS A 85 -1.88 -3.66 -7.98
CA LYS A 85 -1.15 -2.39 -8.03
C LYS A 85 -0.23 -2.30 -9.25
N ILE A 86 0.49 -3.41 -9.56
CA ILE A 86 1.39 -3.49 -10.72
C ILE A 86 0.59 -3.37 -12.03
N VAL A 87 -0.56 -4.04 -12.12
CA VAL A 87 -1.49 -3.92 -13.26
C VAL A 87 -1.96 -2.48 -13.40
N THR A 88 -2.41 -1.86 -12.30
CA THR A 88 -2.85 -0.46 -12.31
C THR A 88 -1.75 0.47 -12.78
N ALA A 89 -0.53 0.31 -12.29
CA ALA A 89 0.61 1.13 -12.71
C ALA A 89 0.89 1.02 -14.21
N ALA A 90 0.70 -0.16 -14.82
CA ALA A 90 0.99 -0.39 -16.22
C ALA A 90 -0.14 0.05 -17.18
N TYR A 91 -1.39 0.06 -16.70
CA TYR A 91 -2.57 0.19 -17.56
C TYR A 91 -3.55 1.29 -17.14
N ALA A 92 -3.23 2.10 -16.11
CA ALA A 92 -4.00 3.32 -15.83
C ALA A 92 -4.02 4.21 -17.07
N PRO A 93 -5.17 4.85 -17.39
CA PRO A 93 -5.31 5.64 -18.61
C PRO A 93 -4.52 6.95 -18.59
N GLU A 94 -4.16 7.45 -17.42
CA GLU A 94 -3.43 8.69 -17.25
C GLU A 94 -1.92 8.47 -17.47
N TYR A 95 -1.28 9.47 -18.08
CA TYR A 95 0.17 9.51 -18.21
C TYR A 95 0.87 9.73 -16.86
N GLU A 96 0.27 10.60 -16.02
CA GLU A 96 0.78 11.00 -14.70
C GLU A 96 -0.30 10.76 -13.65
N PHE A 97 -0.02 9.91 -12.68
CA PHE A 97 -0.97 9.54 -11.63
C PHE A 97 -0.28 9.06 -10.36
N CYS A 98 -1.05 8.88 -9.29
CA CYS A 98 -0.59 8.25 -8.06
C CYS A 98 -1.39 7.00 -7.74
N ILE A 99 -0.73 5.99 -7.20
CA ILE A 99 -1.37 4.86 -6.52
C ILE A 99 -1.14 5.03 -5.02
N ILE A 100 -2.20 4.82 -4.23
CA ILE A 100 -2.15 4.95 -2.77
C ILE A 100 -2.73 3.68 -2.17
N ASP A 101 -2.06 3.12 -1.17
CA ASP A 101 -2.61 2.01 -0.40
C ASP A 101 -3.82 2.46 0.41
N THR A 102 -4.80 1.59 0.54
CA THR A 102 -6.04 1.88 1.25
C THR A 102 -5.87 2.04 2.76
N ASP A 103 -4.69 1.74 3.28
CA ASP A 103 -4.29 1.91 4.68
C ASP A 103 -3.26 3.03 4.88
N ALA A 104 -3.18 3.96 3.92
CA ALA A 104 -2.31 5.12 3.94
C ALA A 104 -3.05 6.40 3.49
N TYR A 105 -2.67 7.57 4.00
CA TYR A 105 -3.17 8.86 3.54
C TYR A 105 -2.14 9.99 3.73
N LEU A 106 -2.34 11.07 2.97
CA LEU A 106 -1.50 12.26 2.99
C LEU A 106 -2.23 13.38 3.75
N ARG A 107 -1.76 13.76 4.93
CA ARG A 107 -2.29 14.90 5.70
C ARG A 107 -1.99 16.25 5.03
N GLU A 108 -0.87 16.31 4.32
CA GLU A 108 -0.41 17.52 3.64
C GLU A 108 -0.24 17.27 2.13
N LYS A 109 -0.36 18.33 1.36
CA LYS A 109 -0.11 18.29 -0.08
C LYS A 109 1.38 18.15 -0.36
N ILE A 110 1.76 17.08 -1.06
CA ILE A 110 3.11 16.86 -1.54
C ILE A 110 3.26 17.39 -2.96
N VAL A 111 4.34 18.11 -3.22
CA VAL A 111 4.71 18.54 -4.58
C VAL A 111 5.66 17.51 -5.17
N PHE A 112 5.24 16.86 -6.27
CA PHE A 112 6.06 15.84 -6.93
C PHE A 112 7.02 16.48 -7.92
N ASP A 113 8.29 16.13 -7.80
CA ASP A 113 9.31 16.52 -8.77
C ASP A 113 9.20 15.64 -10.03
N LYS A 114 8.71 16.25 -11.11
CA LYS A 114 8.49 15.59 -12.40
C LYS A 114 9.79 15.18 -13.13
N SER A 115 10.96 15.51 -12.58
CA SER A 115 12.24 15.03 -13.11
C SER A 115 12.51 13.55 -12.78
N TYR A 116 11.72 12.97 -11.88
CA TYR A 116 11.75 11.54 -11.55
C TYR A 116 10.71 10.76 -12.34
N ASP A 117 11.07 9.56 -12.79
CA ASP A 117 10.19 8.65 -13.52
C ASP A 117 9.14 8.02 -12.59
N PHE A 118 9.49 7.85 -11.31
CA PHE A 118 8.56 7.55 -10.23
C PHE A 118 9.06 8.06 -8.86
N ILE A 119 8.12 8.22 -7.92
CA ILE A 119 8.41 8.52 -6.51
C ILE A 119 7.61 7.54 -5.65
N ALA A 120 8.29 6.84 -4.74
CA ALA A 120 7.69 5.90 -3.82
C ALA A 120 7.59 6.48 -2.39
N ALA A 121 6.95 5.77 -1.46
CA ALA A 121 6.79 6.27 -0.09
C ALA A 121 8.13 6.41 0.65
N HIS A 122 8.85 5.33 0.81
CA HIS A 122 10.15 5.30 1.52
C HIS A 122 11.00 4.11 1.07
N PRO A 123 12.33 4.15 1.32
CA PRO A 123 13.18 3.00 1.06
C PRO A 123 12.94 1.88 2.09
N GLU A 124 13.06 0.63 1.63
CA GLU A 124 12.97 -0.57 2.44
C GLU A 124 14.32 -1.30 2.53
N PHE A 125 14.64 -1.84 3.71
CA PHE A 125 15.91 -2.52 3.92
C PHE A 125 15.86 -3.98 3.44
N THR A 126 16.57 -4.27 2.37
CA THR A 126 16.65 -5.62 1.75
C THR A 126 17.49 -6.62 2.54
N THR A 127 18.19 -6.19 3.59
CA THR A 127 18.96 -7.08 4.47
C THR A 127 18.10 -8.06 5.25
N ASN A 128 16.80 -7.81 5.38
CA ASN A 128 15.87 -8.75 5.97
C ASN A 128 15.53 -9.88 5.00
N LYS A 129 16.35 -10.93 4.98
CA LYS A 129 16.15 -12.13 4.13
C LYS A 129 14.84 -12.88 4.40
N LYS A 130 14.19 -12.61 5.53
CA LYS A 130 12.85 -13.17 5.83
C LYS A 130 11.76 -12.52 4.98
N VAL A 131 11.95 -11.25 4.58
CA VAL A 131 11.00 -10.50 3.74
C VAL A 131 11.44 -10.54 2.27
N TYR A 132 12.72 -10.32 1.99
CA TYR A 132 13.24 -10.22 0.64
C TYR A 132 14.17 -11.41 0.31
N PRO A 133 13.69 -12.40 -0.44
CA PRO A 133 14.55 -13.50 -0.90
C PRO A 133 15.60 -13.01 -1.89
N ALA A 134 16.68 -13.78 -2.05
CA ALA A 134 17.73 -13.46 -3.01
C ALA A 134 17.18 -13.47 -4.45
N LEU A 135 17.33 -12.37 -5.17
CA LEU A 135 16.80 -12.21 -6.54
C LEU A 135 17.50 -13.15 -7.55
N ARG A 136 18.75 -13.55 -7.29
CA ARG A 136 19.51 -14.46 -8.17
C ARG A 136 18.78 -15.77 -8.51
N ASN A 137 17.81 -16.15 -7.71
CA ASN A 137 17.01 -17.34 -7.96
C ASN A 137 15.93 -17.13 -9.03
N PHE A 138 15.65 -15.89 -9.42
CA PHE A 138 14.52 -15.51 -10.26
C PHE A 138 14.91 -14.73 -11.51
N ILE A 139 16.04 -14.02 -11.46
CA ILE A 139 16.49 -13.16 -12.55
C ILE A 139 17.87 -13.65 -13.00
N LYS A 140 17.95 -14.08 -14.25
CA LYS A 140 19.24 -14.39 -14.88
C LYS A 140 20.09 -13.11 -15.00
N HIS A 141 21.40 -13.26 -14.84
CA HIS A 141 22.36 -12.14 -14.93
C HIS A 141 22.22 -11.09 -13.85
N TYR A 142 21.78 -11.51 -12.69
CA TYR A 142 21.71 -10.70 -11.49
C TYR A 142 23.10 -10.43 -10.89
N THR A 143 23.34 -9.20 -10.45
CA THR A 143 24.64 -8.77 -9.90
C THR A 143 24.57 -8.55 -8.38
N ASP A 144 25.73 -8.70 -7.69
CA ASP A 144 25.84 -8.40 -6.26
C ASP A 144 25.53 -6.91 -5.94
N LYS A 145 25.74 -6.02 -6.93
CA LYS A 145 25.38 -4.61 -6.78
C LYS A 145 23.86 -4.44 -6.67
N GLU A 146 23.11 -5.19 -7.47
CA GLU A 146 21.64 -5.16 -7.45
C GLU A 146 21.07 -5.80 -6.17
N ASP A 147 21.79 -6.75 -5.55
CA ASP A 147 21.40 -7.33 -4.26
C ASP A 147 21.49 -6.34 -3.10
N LYS A 148 22.32 -5.33 -3.24
CA LYS A 148 22.48 -4.26 -2.26
C LYS A 148 21.52 -3.09 -2.48
N MET A 149 20.78 -3.07 -3.61
CA MET A 149 19.78 -2.05 -3.86
C MET A 149 18.65 -2.15 -2.83
N LEU A 150 18.25 -1.01 -2.33
CA LEU A 150 17.08 -0.91 -1.46
C LEU A 150 15.83 -1.21 -2.27
N ALA A 151 14.90 -1.94 -1.67
CA ALA A 151 13.52 -1.95 -2.14
C ALA A 151 12.86 -0.61 -1.80
N VAL A 152 11.71 -0.33 -2.39
CA VAL A 152 10.93 0.85 -2.07
C VAL A 152 9.54 0.43 -1.60
N ASN A 153 9.03 1.07 -0.57
CA ASN A 153 7.65 0.89 -0.17
C ASN A 153 6.74 1.64 -1.15
N THR A 154 5.79 0.93 -1.73
CA THR A 154 4.88 1.45 -2.75
C THR A 154 3.48 1.75 -2.22
N SER A 155 3.33 1.93 -0.91
CA SER A 155 2.06 2.37 -0.31
C SER A 155 1.63 3.75 -0.80
N PHE A 156 2.58 4.49 -1.32
CA PHE A 156 2.40 5.65 -2.15
C PHE A 156 3.33 5.52 -3.35
N LEU A 157 2.79 5.61 -4.56
CA LEU A 157 3.55 5.49 -5.79
C LEU A 157 3.08 6.54 -6.81
N TYR A 158 3.86 7.59 -6.97
CA TYR A 158 3.71 8.54 -8.07
C TYR A 158 4.35 7.95 -9.32
N CYS A 159 3.60 7.88 -10.41
CA CYS A 159 4.02 7.34 -11.69
C CYS A 159 4.07 8.47 -12.73
N ASN A 160 5.21 8.64 -13.39
CA ASN A 160 5.44 9.65 -14.42
C ASN A 160 6.11 9.05 -15.68
N ASN A 161 6.22 7.74 -15.77
CA ASN A 161 6.77 7.05 -16.92
C ASN A 161 5.99 5.76 -17.22
N PRO A 162 5.00 5.80 -18.11
CA PRO A 162 4.18 4.63 -18.45
C PRO A 162 5.01 3.46 -19.00
N LEU A 163 6.06 3.74 -19.77
CA LEU A 163 6.92 2.68 -20.33
C LEU A 163 7.64 1.91 -19.21
N LEU A 164 8.18 2.61 -18.23
CA LEU A 164 8.80 1.97 -17.06
C LEU A 164 7.79 1.09 -16.33
N MET A 165 6.54 1.56 -16.14
CA MET A 165 5.49 0.79 -15.45
C MET A 165 5.11 -0.46 -16.24
N GLN A 166 5.03 -0.39 -17.56
CA GLN A 166 4.77 -1.55 -18.42
C GLN A 166 5.92 -2.56 -18.37
N VAL A 167 7.17 -2.13 -18.41
CA VAL A 167 8.33 -3.04 -18.28
C VAL A 167 8.37 -3.69 -16.91
N TRP A 168 8.06 -2.95 -15.85
CA TRP A 168 7.91 -3.51 -14.51
C TRP A 168 6.82 -4.59 -14.46
N HIS A 169 5.64 -4.32 -15.02
CA HIS A 169 4.55 -5.29 -15.12
C HIS A 169 4.98 -6.57 -15.87
N MET A 170 5.60 -6.43 -17.04
CA MET A 170 6.06 -7.57 -17.85
C MET A 170 7.03 -8.46 -17.07
N LEU A 171 8.03 -7.87 -16.41
CA LEU A 171 9.00 -8.60 -15.61
C LEU A 171 8.34 -9.26 -14.38
N ALA A 172 7.50 -8.53 -13.67
CA ALA A 172 6.76 -9.02 -12.52
C ALA A 172 5.85 -10.20 -12.89
N ALA A 173 5.13 -10.10 -14.01
CA ALA A 173 4.26 -11.15 -14.54
C ALA A 173 5.05 -12.42 -14.90
N GLN A 174 6.20 -12.27 -15.58
CA GLN A 174 7.06 -13.41 -15.93
C GLN A 174 7.56 -14.13 -14.67
N VAL A 175 8.05 -13.37 -13.68
CA VAL A 175 8.59 -13.96 -12.45
C VAL A 175 7.47 -14.58 -11.61
N ALA A 176 6.35 -13.91 -11.45
CA ALA A 176 5.21 -14.45 -10.71
C ALA A 176 4.66 -15.73 -11.34
N ARG A 177 4.60 -15.81 -12.69
CA ARG A 177 4.26 -17.03 -13.42
C ARG A 177 5.24 -18.16 -13.14
N ASN A 178 6.55 -17.90 -13.22
CA ASN A 178 7.57 -18.90 -12.99
C ASN A 178 7.49 -19.45 -11.54
N ILE A 179 7.28 -18.55 -10.57
CA ILE A 179 7.10 -18.94 -9.17
C ILE A 179 5.84 -19.79 -9.01
N THR A 180 4.72 -19.38 -9.60
CA THR A 180 3.48 -20.14 -9.55
C THR A 180 3.70 -21.56 -10.09
N LEU A 181 4.34 -21.73 -11.24
CA LEU A 181 4.61 -23.04 -11.83
C LEU A 181 5.58 -23.88 -10.97
N GLN A 182 6.61 -23.28 -10.38
CA GLN A 182 7.58 -23.99 -9.52
C GLN A 182 6.98 -24.45 -8.20
N TYR A 183 6.04 -23.70 -7.64
CA TYR A 183 5.49 -23.92 -6.32
C TYR A 183 4.05 -24.42 -6.30
N MET A 184 3.43 -24.62 -7.48
CA MET A 184 2.08 -25.23 -7.59
C MET A 184 1.93 -26.51 -6.77
N TYR A 185 3.00 -27.27 -6.65
CA TYR A 185 3.01 -28.56 -5.96
C TYR A 185 3.53 -28.49 -4.51
N LYS A 186 3.97 -27.31 -4.05
CA LYS A 186 4.47 -27.11 -2.70
C LYS A 186 3.47 -26.28 -1.91
N ASN A 187 2.88 -26.87 -0.88
CA ASN A 187 1.93 -26.17 0.00
C ASN A 187 2.58 -25.10 0.93
N ASP A 188 3.76 -24.61 0.59
CA ASP A 188 4.45 -23.58 1.38
C ASP A 188 3.95 -22.18 1.01
N THR A 189 2.92 -21.72 1.74
CA THR A 189 2.32 -20.40 1.55
C THR A 189 3.23 -19.26 2.01
N SER A 190 4.21 -19.54 2.88
CA SER A 190 5.09 -18.51 3.43
C SER A 190 6.01 -17.86 2.38
N MET A 191 6.34 -18.61 1.34
CA MET A 191 7.19 -18.13 0.24
C MET A 191 6.46 -17.15 -0.68
N TYR A 192 5.14 -17.33 -0.89
CA TYR A 192 4.39 -16.46 -1.82
C TYR A 192 4.29 -15.01 -1.32
N ALA A 193 4.11 -14.81 -0.02
CA ALA A 193 4.10 -13.48 0.59
C ALA A 193 5.40 -12.72 0.30
N LYS A 194 6.53 -13.40 0.44
CA LYS A 194 7.86 -12.83 0.15
C LYS A 194 8.01 -12.47 -1.32
N PHE A 195 7.47 -13.29 -2.22
CA PHE A 195 7.53 -13.04 -3.65
C PHE A 195 6.61 -11.89 -4.07
N ALA A 196 5.41 -11.80 -3.51
CA ALA A 196 4.49 -10.70 -3.77
C ALA A 196 5.16 -9.36 -3.42
N VAL A 197 5.72 -9.24 -2.21
CA VAL A 197 6.46 -8.05 -1.78
C VAL A 197 7.69 -7.79 -2.65
N THR A 198 8.42 -8.85 -3.06
CA THR A 198 9.62 -8.69 -3.89
C THR A 198 9.28 -8.15 -5.28
N VAL A 199 8.26 -8.68 -5.95
CA VAL A 199 7.88 -8.22 -7.31
C VAL A 199 7.29 -6.81 -7.28
N GLU A 200 6.65 -6.44 -6.21
CA GLU A 200 6.12 -5.09 -6.01
C GLU A 200 7.23 -4.10 -5.67
N GLN A 201 7.94 -4.33 -4.57
CA GLN A 201 8.77 -3.31 -3.94
C GLN A 201 10.22 -3.31 -4.41
N ARG A 202 10.72 -4.45 -4.90
CA ARG A 202 12.12 -4.57 -5.28
C ARG A 202 12.36 -4.55 -6.78
N PHE A 203 11.40 -5.03 -7.58
CA PHE A 203 11.58 -5.06 -9.03
C PHE A 203 11.44 -3.68 -9.66
N LEU A 204 10.60 -2.80 -9.15
CA LEU A 204 10.45 -1.46 -9.71
C LEU A 204 11.76 -0.66 -9.69
N PRO A 205 12.45 -0.46 -8.54
CA PRO A 205 13.74 0.22 -8.53
C PRO A 205 14.84 -0.52 -9.32
N LEU A 206 14.79 -1.86 -9.36
CA LEU A 206 15.72 -2.65 -10.15
C LEU A 206 15.57 -2.37 -11.66
N VAL A 207 14.35 -2.41 -12.16
CA VAL A 207 14.03 -2.10 -13.57
C VAL A 207 14.44 -0.66 -13.91
N ALA A 208 14.08 0.28 -13.06
CA ALA A 208 14.46 1.68 -13.24
C ALA A 208 15.98 1.85 -13.33
N SER A 209 16.71 1.25 -12.39
CA SER A 209 18.19 1.32 -12.40
C SER A 209 18.82 0.70 -13.64
N ARG A 210 18.31 -0.44 -14.12
CA ARG A 210 18.82 -1.10 -15.34
C ARG A 210 18.58 -0.31 -16.62
N LEU A 211 17.46 0.41 -16.66
CA LEU A 211 17.07 1.22 -17.81
C LEU A 211 17.57 2.67 -17.73
N GLY A 212 18.26 3.06 -16.65
CA GLY A 212 18.77 4.40 -16.45
C GLY A 212 17.70 5.42 -16.05
N TYR A 213 16.54 4.98 -15.59
CA TYR A 213 15.47 5.84 -15.10
C TYR A 213 15.76 6.34 -13.67
N LYS A 214 15.22 7.51 -13.35
CA LYS A 214 15.40 8.19 -12.07
C LYS A 214 14.22 7.95 -11.14
N TYR A 215 14.49 7.71 -9.86
CA TYR A 215 13.44 7.62 -8.85
C TYR A 215 13.86 8.27 -7.54
N ASN A 216 12.86 8.59 -6.72
CA ASN A 216 13.03 9.12 -5.38
C ASN A 216 12.01 8.53 -4.42
N THR A 217 12.09 8.90 -3.17
CA THR A 217 11.10 8.56 -2.14
C THR A 217 10.64 9.82 -1.41
N ILE A 218 9.37 9.85 -0.98
CA ILE A 218 8.80 10.97 -0.21
C ILE A 218 9.60 11.15 1.08
N ILE A 219 9.88 10.05 1.77
CA ILE A 219 10.68 10.04 2.98
C ILE A 219 12.10 9.65 2.58
N SER A 220 13.03 10.56 2.84
CA SER A 220 14.42 10.39 2.42
C SER A 220 15.14 9.26 3.17
N ASN A 221 16.29 8.82 2.62
CA ASN A 221 17.18 7.77 3.13
C ASN A 221 17.71 7.97 4.57
N THR A 222 17.35 9.02 5.27
CA THR A 222 17.73 9.26 6.67
C THR A 222 16.96 8.39 7.66
N TYR A 223 15.94 7.68 7.21
CA TYR A 223 15.31 6.68 8.02
C TYR A 223 16.29 5.51 8.25
N LYS A 224 17.04 5.61 9.33
CA LYS A 224 17.64 4.41 9.94
C LYS A 224 16.54 3.81 10.81
N PRO A 225 16.09 2.56 10.59
CA PRO A 225 15.41 1.85 11.65
C PRO A 225 16.34 1.99 12.85
N THR A 226 15.88 2.64 13.90
CA THR A 226 16.57 2.60 15.20
C THR A 226 16.95 1.16 15.35
N THR A 227 18.24 0.89 15.39
CA THR A 227 18.87 -0.43 15.32
C THR A 227 17.94 -1.40 15.94
N ALA A 228 17.20 -2.08 15.07
CA ALA A 228 16.08 -2.86 15.48
C ALA A 228 16.60 -3.75 16.59
N ASN A 229 16.16 -3.50 17.77
CA ASN A 229 16.37 -4.43 18.84
C ASN A 229 15.99 -5.76 18.26
N LYS A 230 16.82 -6.75 18.42
CA LYS A 230 16.73 -8.08 17.79
C LYS A 230 15.39 -8.79 18.02
N ASN A 231 14.49 -8.18 18.78
CA ASN A 231 13.15 -8.64 19.10
C ASN A 231 12.13 -7.85 18.26
N GLU A 232 11.46 -8.50 17.33
CA GLU A 232 10.31 -7.99 16.56
C GLU A 232 9.21 -7.33 17.44
N LYS A 233 9.29 -7.48 18.76
CA LYS A 233 8.38 -6.91 19.76
C LYS A 233 8.59 -5.41 20.04
N GLU A 234 9.76 -4.86 19.69
CA GLU A 234 10.10 -3.46 19.99
C GLU A 234 9.88 -2.52 18.79
N TRP A 235 9.32 -3.04 17.73
CA TRP A 235 8.99 -2.29 16.53
C TRP A 235 7.58 -1.69 16.58
N ILE A 236 7.22 -1.12 17.73
CA ILE A 236 5.98 -0.36 17.87
C ILE A 236 6.34 1.11 17.62
N PRO A 237 5.95 1.69 16.47
CA PRO A 237 6.10 3.11 16.23
C PRO A 237 5.34 3.88 17.31
N ASP A 238 5.86 5.01 17.74
CA ASP A 238 5.14 5.88 18.69
C ASP A 238 3.87 6.42 18.00
N PRO A 239 2.67 5.98 18.38
CA PRO A 239 1.43 6.39 17.73
C PRO A 239 1.15 7.89 17.91
N ARG A 240 1.76 8.54 18.91
CA ARG A 240 1.67 9.99 19.13
C ARG A 240 2.43 10.79 18.06
N ARG A 241 3.28 10.12 17.27
CA ARG A 241 4.00 10.68 16.13
C ARG A 241 3.40 10.23 14.80
N GLY A 242 2.11 9.86 14.75
CA GLY A 242 1.42 9.42 13.56
C GLY A 242 1.50 7.92 13.29
N GLY A 243 1.90 7.17 14.28
CA GLY A 243 1.69 5.73 14.31
C GLY A 243 2.60 4.92 13.42
N ASN A 244 3.48 5.54 12.63
CA ASN A 244 4.38 4.78 11.81
C ASN A 244 5.76 5.42 11.75
N ILE A 245 6.71 4.57 11.59
CA ILE A 245 8.07 4.83 11.21
C ILE A 245 8.17 5.73 9.97
N ALA A 246 7.25 5.58 9.04
CA ALA A 246 7.14 6.42 7.87
C ALA A 246 6.67 7.84 8.18
N ASP A 247 6.14 8.08 9.37
CA ASP A 247 5.61 9.37 9.78
C ASP A 247 6.64 10.30 10.42
N VAL A 248 7.81 10.30 9.86
CA VAL A 248 8.84 11.28 10.22
C VAL A 248 8.43 12.69 9.79
N SER A 249 7.47 12.80 8.85
CA SER A 249 7.11 14.07 8.22
C SER A 249 5.78 14.66 8.69
N GLN A 250 5.00 14.00 9.51
CA GLN A 250 3.59 14.33 9.81
C GLN A 250 2.65 14.43 8.58
N ALA A 251 3.23 14.55 7.38
CA ALA A 251 2.49 14.69 6.11
C ALA A 251 1.91 13.36 5.62
N TYR A 252 2.43 12.24 6.10
CA TYR A 252 2.08 10.91 5.60
C TYR A 252 1.77 9.94 6.74
N PHE A 253 0.61 9.30 6.66
CA PHE A 253 0.17 8.26 7.59
C PHE A 253 0.08 6.92 6.87
N HIS A 254 0.55 5.83 7.51
CA HIS A 254 0.46 4.49 6.95
C HIS A 254 0.44 3.44 8.06
N ILE A 255 -0.61 2.63 8.09
CA ILE A 255 -0.78 1.58 9.11
C ILE A 255 0.24 0.44 8.92
N TRP A 256 0.55 0.10 7.68
CA TRP A 256 1.56 -0.88 7.25
C TRP A 256 1.73 -2.10 8.17
N GLY A 257 2.96 -2.35 8.66
CA GLY A 257 3.31 -3.49 9.52
C GLY A 257 2.63 -3.52 10.89
N LEU A 258 1.94 -2.42 11.27
CA LEU A 258 1.20 -2.35 12.53
C LEU A 258 -0.04 -3.26 12.56
N LYS A 259 -0.60 -3.66 11.41
CA LYS A 259 -1.80 -4.52 11.35
C LYS A 259 -1.67 -5.77 12.20
N HIS A 260 -0.51 -6.44 12.17
CA HIS A 260 -0.29 -7.63 12.99
C HIS A 260 -0.16 -7.30 14.49
N ALA A 261 0.51 -6.21 14.83
CA ALA A 261 0.65 -5.75 16.21
C ALA A 261 -0.70 -5.32 16.79
N MET A 262 -1.52 -4.58 16.02
CA MET A 262 -2.86 -4.13 16.41
C MET A 262 -3.81 -5.28 16.71
N ARG A 263 -3.70 -6.42 16.02
CA ARG A 263 -4.51 -7.62 16.32
C ARG A 263 -4.22 -8.23 17.68
N LYS A 264 -3.05 -7.95 18.25
CA LYS A 264 -2.58 -8.50 19.52
C LYS A 264 -2.50 -7.47 20.64
N ASN A 265 -2.56 -6.20 20.32
CA ASN A 265 -2.43 -5.09 21.26
C ASN A 265 -3.58 -4.10 21.04
N LEU A 266 -4.59 -4.19 21.93
CA LEU A 266 -5.78 -3.34 21.88
C LEU A 266 -5.45 -1.87 22.15
N ASP A 267 -4.48 -1.57 23.00
CA ASP A 267 -4.08 -0.19 23.30
C ASP A 267 -3.48 0.47 22.07
N LEU A 268 -2.61 -0.26 21.33
CA LEU A 268 -2.07 0.23 20.07
C LEU A 268 -3.17 0.45 19.04
N ARG A 269 -4.13 -0.48 18.95
CA ARG A 269 -5.27 -0.35 18.04
C ARG A 269 -6.12 0.88 18.38
N HIS A 270 -6.36 1.11 19.67
CA HIS A 270 -7.04 2.29 20.18
C HIS A 270 -6.33 3.59 19.82
N GLN A 271 -5.02 3.64 20.03
CA GLN A 271 -4.21 4.83 19.73
C GLN A 271 -4.26 5.19 18.25
N ILE A 272 -4.15 4.19 17.35
CA ILE A 272 -4.23 4.41 15.91
C ILE A 272 -5.63 4.83 15.49
N TYR A 273 -6.67 4.21 16.05
CA TYR A 273 -8.05 4.62 15.84
C TYR A 273 -8.28 6.09 16.25
N ASN A 274 -7.81 6.47 17.44
CA ASN A 274 -7.94 7.84 17.95
C ASN A 274 -7.23 8.84 17.03
N THR A 275 -6.04 8.50 16.54
CA THR A 275 -5.31 9.36 15.59
C THR A 275 -6.11 9.56 14.31
N MET A 276 -6.62 8.49 13.71
CA MET A 276 -7.42 8.58 12.48
C MET A 276 -8.73 9.35 12.71
N THR A 277 -9.40 9.10 13.84
CA THR A 277 -10.66 9.79 14.18
C THR A 277 -10.43 11.27 14.44
N TYR A 278 -9.35 11.63 15.11
CA TYR A 278 -8.96 13.03 15.31
C TYR A 278 -8.72 13.74 13.97
N ASP A 279 -7.92 13.13 13.09
CA ASP A 279 -7.66 13.67 11.74
C ASP A 279 -8.98 13.84 10.96
N PHE A 280 -9.88 12.83 11.02
CA PHE A 280 -11.15 12.86 10.32
C PHE A 280 -12.09 13.95 10.84
N GLN A 281 -12.25 14.04 12.17
CA GLN A 281 -13.11 15.06 12.79
C GLN A 281 -12.60 16.49 12.56
N THR A 282 -11.29 16.67 12.61
CA THR A 282 -10.67 17.98 12.50
C THR A 282 -10.70 18.50 11.07
N ASP A 283 -10.36 17.65 10.11
CA ASP A 283 -10.17 18.06 8.72
C ASP A 283 -11.41 17.90 7.85
N PHE A 284 -12.38 17.05 8.26
CA PHE A 284 -13.57 16.69 7.49
C PHE A 284 -14.81 16.54 8.40
N PRO A 285 -15.19 17.57 9.19
CA PRO A 285 -16.27 17.45 10.17
C PRO A 285 -17.63 17.09 9.57
N THR A 286 -17.93 17.58 8.36
CA THR A 286 -19.18 17.28 7.65
C THR A 286 -19.25 15.82 7.21
N GLU A 287 -18.18 15.33 6.60
CA GLU A 287 -18.05 13.94 6.14
C GLU A 287 -17.98 12.99 7.34
N PHE A 288 -17.34 13.39 8.43
CA PHE A 288 -17.35 12.61 9.67
C PHE A 288 -18.77 12.35 10.17
N ILE A 289 -19.62 13.39 10.23
CA ILE A 289 -21.02 13.25 10.63
C ILE A 289 -21.79 12.37 9.63
N LYS A 290 -21.55 12.57 8.32
CA LYS A 290 -22.20 11.82 7.24
C LYS A 290 -21.94 10.31 7.36
N TYR A 291 -20.68 9.91 7.65
CA TYR A 291 -20.27 8.51 7.64
C TYR A 291 -20.20 7.88 9.02
N TYR A 292 -20.43 8.64 10.11
CA TYR A 292 -20.31 8.14 11.49
C TYR A 292 -21.04 6.83 11.70
N LYS A 293 -22.31 6.76 11.29
CA LYS A 293 -23.17 5.58 11.48
C LYS A 293 -22.70 4.35 10.70
N ALA A 294 -22.02 4.54 9.58
CA ALA A 294 -21.51 3.43 8.78
C ALA A 294 -20.38 2.66 9.49
N PHE A 295 -19.78 3.28 10.51
CA PHE A 295 -18.70 2.71 11.31
C PHE A 295 -19.10 2.55 12.80
N ASP A 296 -20.39 2.42 13.11
CA ASP A 296 -20.90 2.29 14.50
C ASP A 296 -20.23 1.15 15.26
N ASN A 297 -19.99 0.01 14.63
CA ASN A 297 -19.31 -1.12 15.27
C ASN A 297 -17.88 -0.75 15.66
N LEU A 298 -17.17 -0.06 14.80
CA LEU A 298 -15.81 0.39 15.07
C LEU A 298 -15.81 1.45 16.18
N HIS A 299 -16.68 2.44 16.09
CA HIS A 299 -16.81 3.48 17.11
C HIS A 299 -17.16 2.89 18.46
N ASN A 300 -18.11 1.95 18.56
CA ASN A 300 -18.52 1.30 19.80
C ASN A 300 -17.41 0.46 20.44
N GLN A 301 -16.51 -0.13 19.66
CA GLN A 301 -15.34 -0.83 20.19
C GLN A 301 -14.37 0.10 20.92
N PHE A 302 -14.33 1.38 20.54
CA PHE A 302 -13.32 2.34 20.99
C PHE A 302 -13.88 3.57 21.71
N SER A 303 -15.20 3.79 21.69
CA SER A 303 -15.84 4.99 22.24
C SER A 303 -15.88 5.07 23.78
N THR A 304 -15.52 4.02 24.48
CA THR A 304 -15.49 4.06 25.97
C THR A 304 -14.44 5.02 26.55
N ALA A 305 -13.58 5.61 25.71
CA ALA A 305 -12.53 6.54 26.13
C ALA A 305 -12.88 8.04 26.01
N TRP A 306 -13.97 8.42 25.31
CA TRP A 306 -14.27 9.83 24.99
C TRP A 306 -15.34 10.48 25.87
N LEU A 307 -15.94 9.75 26.80
CA LEU A 307 -16.93 10.30 27.74
C LEU A 307 -16.29 10.94 29.00
N ILE A 308 -14.99 11.15 29.02
CA ILE A 308 -14.27 11.65 30.21
C ILE A 308 -13.47 12.95 29.93
N TYR A 309 -13.81 13.73 28.91
CA TYR A 309 -13.28 15.12 28.85
C TYR A 309 -14.31 16.10 28.33
#